data_d463023cb1b4a717adf567f9545467d6
#
_entry.id   d463023cb1b4a717adf567f9545467d6
#
_cell.length_a   1.000
_cell.length_b   1.000
_cell.length_c   1.000
_cell.angle_alpha   90.00
_cell.angle_beta   90.00
_cell.angle_gamma   90.00
#
_symmetry.space_group_name_H-M   'P 1'
#
loop_
_entity.id
_entity.type
_entity.pdbx_description
1 polymer ?
#
loop_
_entity_poly.entity_id
_entity_poly.type
_entity_poly.pdbx_seq_one_letter_code
_entity_poly.pdbx_strand_id
1 'polypeptide(L)'
;MYRPPHTLSEPHTTTMKNVRARIENGGERLWRLDDFSGLPSGAVAQALSRLSRTGLIRRLSKGTYYRAGESSFGKTLPNPIALRAISAQKKAMFPAGISAANLLGFTTQASARGEASTSYASLPRKLIGPELVIHTRRPEAWANLSETEAAILDFIRRGGSTSELPPLDTIRRLSDLLSKPKTYARLLGVAASEPPRARAILGALGERIGADRKKLAELRATLNPLSKFDFGVFAAMPNARDWQAKGAR
;
A
#
# COMPACT_ATOMS: atom_id res chain seq x y z
N MET A 1 25.25 12.34 64.96
CA MET A 1 24.09 12.56 64.07
C MET A 1 24.41 11.90 62.72
N TYR A 2 23.84 10.71 62.52
CA TYR A 2 24.07 9.93 61.29
C TYR A 2 22.89 10.21 60.32
N ARG A 3 23.18 10.74 59.13
CA ARG A 3 22.22 11.04 58.07
C ARG A 3 22.22 9.85 57.12
N PRO A 4 21.09 9.12 56.92
CA PRO A 4 21.08 8.02 55.99
C PRO A 4 21.12 8.54 54.56
N PRO A 5 21.72 7.80 53.59
CA PRO A 5 21.76 8.21 52.20
C PRO A 5 20.36 8.10 51.58
N HIS A 6 19.90 9.19 50.99
CA HIS A 6 18.70 9.21 50.18
C HIS A 6 18.92 8.34 48.92
N THR A 7 18.36 7.14 48.90
CA THR A 7 18.21 6.36 47.70
C THR A 7 17.14 7.01 46.80
N LEU A 8 17.56 7.94 45.98
CA LEU A 8 16.75 8.36 44.82
C LEU A 8 16.75 7.21 43.84
N SER A 9 15.72 6.36 43.90
CA SER A 9 15.42 5.40 42.82
C SER A 9 15.08 6.21 41.56
N GLU A 10 16.02 6.23 40.63
CA GLU A 10 15.94 7.04 39.42
C GLU A 10 14.69 6.68 38.61
N PRO A 11 13.83 7.65 38.27
CA PRO A 11 12.62 7.43 37.46
C PRO A 11 12.91 6.81 36.10
N HIS A 12 14.14 6.95 35.59
CA HIS A 12 14.61 6.36 34.35
C HIS A 12 14.70 4.83 34.34
N THR A 13 15.03 4.20 35.49
CA THR A 13 15.14 2.75 35.62
C THR A 13 13.74 2.09 35.58
N THR A 14 12.75 2.75 36.14
CA THR A 14 11.34 2.28 36.15
C THR A 14 10.74 2.36 34.75
N THR A 15 10.96 3.47 34.01
CA THR A 15 10.46 3.61 32.64
C THR A 15 11.09 2.58 31.71
N MET A 16 12.38 2.31 31.83
CA MET A 16 13.07 1.30 31.03
C MET A 16 12.50 -0.10 31.25
N LYS A 17 12.23 -0.48 32.50
CA LYS A 17 11.59 -1.77 32.85
C LYS A 17 10.19 -1.88 32.25
N ASN A 18 9.38 -0.82 32.38
CA ASN A 18 8.02 -0.80 31.85
C ASN A 18 7.99 -0.89 30.32
N VAL A 19 8.85 -0.15 29.63
CA VAL A 19 8.94 -0.19 28.17
C VAL A 19 9.38 -1.57 27.72
N ARG A 20 10.39 -2.17 28.35
CA ARG A 20 10.86 -3.51 28.06
C ARG A 20 9.78 -4.55 28.26
N ALA A 21 9.10 -4.56 29.40
CA ALA A 21 8.02 -5.51 29.69
C ALA A 21 6.86 -5.41 28.70
N ARG A 22 6.44 -4.19 28.32
CA ARG A 22 5.41 -3.99 27.29
C ARG A 22 5.82 -4.56 25.95
N ILE A 23 7.09 -4.38 25.56
CA ILE A 23 7.61 -4.92 24.31
C ILE A 23 7.69 -6.44 24.35
N GLU A 24 8.17 -7.04 25.45
CA GLU A 24 8.29 -8.49 25.62
C GLU A 24 6.92 -9.17 25.65
N ASN A 25 5.92 -8.58 26.30
CA ASN A 25 4.57 -9.12 26.35
C ASN A 25 3.75 -8.85 25.08
N GLY A 26 4.09 -7.81 24.32
CA GLY A 26 3.34 -7.43 23.12
C GLY A 26 3.70 -8.24 21.86
N GLY A 27 4.67 -9.15 21.94
CA GLY A 27 5.03 -10.04 20.83
C GLY A 27 5.62 -9.34 19.60
N GLU A 28 5.55 -10.03 18.47
CA GLU A 28 6.04 -9.54 17.19
C GLU A 28 5.13 -8.43 16.65
N ARG A 29 5.58 -7.18 16.74
CA ARG A 29 4.86 -6.03 16.18
C ARG A 29 5.76 -4.80 16.06
N LEU A 30 5.17 -3.76 15.46
CA LEU A 30 5.73 -2.42 15.50
C LEU A 30 5.42 -1.72 16.81
N TRP A 31 6.39 -0.94 17.23
CA TRP A 31 6.36 -0.11 18.42
C TRP A 31 6.68 1.33 18.07
N ARG A 32 5.85 2.25 18.55
CA ARG A 32 6.01 3.70 18.41
C ARG A 32 6.04 4.36 19.77
N LEU A 33 6.45 5.63 19.81
CA LEU A 33 6.40 6.42 21.05
C LEU A 33 4.97 6.48 21.64
N ASP A 34 3.97 6.59 20.77
CA ASP A 34 2.55 6.69 21.17
C ASP A 34 2.01 5.41 21.82
N ASP A 35 2.64 4.25 21.59
CA ASP A 35 2.28 2.98 22.25
C ASP A 35 2.60 2.97 23.76
N PHE A 36 3.36 3.97 24.21
CA PHE A 36 3.78 4.12 25.60
C PHE A 36 3.16 5.37 26.26
N SER A 37 1.94 5.72 25.85
CA SER A 37 1.16 6.77 26.48
C SER A 37 1.09 6.57 28.00
N GLY A 38 1.27 7.64 28.77
CA GLY A 38 1.37 7.58 30.24
C GLY A 38 2.79 7.49 30.80
N LEU A 39 3.83 7.36 29.94
CA LEU A 39 5.22 7.45 30.33
C LEU A 39 5.89 8.71 29.73
N PRO A 40 6.90 9.30 30.40
CA PRO A 40 7.60 10.47 29.88
C PRO A 40 8.23 10.18 28.51
N SER A 41 7.86 10.93 27.48
CA SER A 41 8.25 10.66 26.07
C SER A 41 9.77 10.62 25.85
N GLY A 42 10.51 11.50 26.52
CA GLY A 42 11.98 11.51 26.45
C GLY A 42 12.61 10.23 27.03
N ALA A 43 12.09 9.75 28.17
CA ALA A 43 12.56 8.52 28.80
C ALA A 43 12.20 7.29 27.98
N VAL A 44 11.01 7.27 27.35
CA VAL A 44 10.59 6.22 26.40
C VAL A 44 11.52 6.20 25.19
N ALA A 45 11.82 7.35 24.60
CA ALA A 45 12.73 7.44 23.45
C ALA A 45 14.13 6.90 23.77
N GLN A 46 14.66 7.22 24.95
CA GLN A 46 15.93 6.68 25.43
C GLN A 46 15.87 5.17 25.67
N ALA A 47 14.79 4.67 26.29
CA ALA A 47 14.59 3.25 26.50
C ALA A 47 14.53 2.47 25.18
N LEU A 48 13.75 2.92 24.21
CA LEU A 48 13.67 2.33 22.88
C LEU A 48 15.01 2.33 22.15
N SER A 49 15.77 3.43 22.27
CA SER A 49 17.12 3.53 21.69
C SER A 49 18.09 2.51 22.33
N ARG A 50 18.04 2.33 23.66
CA ARG A 50 18.86 1.32 24.37
C ARG A 50 18.46 -0.10 23.98
N LEU A 51 17.15 -0.41 23.96
CA LEU A 51 16.64 -1.73 23.55
C LEU A 51 16.97 -2.07 22.09
N SER A 52 17.06 -1.05 21.24
CA SER A 52 17.53 -1.23 19.85
C SER A 52 19.02 -1.55 19.78
N ARG A 53 19.84 -0.95 20.62
CA ARG A 53 21.30 -1.25 20.71
C ARG A 53 21.55 -2.65 21.26
N THR A 54 20.74 -3.13 22.19
CA THR A 54 20.86 -4.50 22.75
C THR A 54 20.24 -5.56 21.83
N GLY A 55 19.65 -5.18 20.68
CA GLY A 55 19.10 -6.11 19.69
C GLY A 55 17.73 -6.71 20.06
N LEU A 56 17.10 -6.26 21.17
CA LEU A 56 15.74 -6.70 21.53
C LEU A 56 14.70 -6.23 20.50
N ILE A 57 14.88 -5.02 20.00
CA ILE A 57 14.07 -4.44 18.92
C ILE A 57 15.00 -3.87 17.84
N ARG A 58 14.48 -3.74 16.63
CA ARG A 58 15.20 -3.14 15.49
C ARG A 58 14.60 -1.76 15.19
N ARG A 59 15.45 -0.72 15.17
CA ARG A 59 14.98 0.60 14.73
C ARG A 59 14.80 0.61 13.22
N LEU A 60 13.63 1.02 12.79
CA LEU A 60 13.24 1.01 11.38
C LEU A 60 13.25 2.43 10.79
N SER A 61 12.78 3.41 11.58
CA SER A 61 12.84 4.83 11.26
C SER A 61 12.83 5.65 12.54
N LYS A 62 12.81 6.99 12.43
CA LYS A 62 12.68 7.89 13.58
C LYS A 62 11.37 7.58 14.31
N GLY A 63 11.48 7.17 15.57
CA GLY A 63 10.33 6.88 16.44
C GLY A 63 9.59 5.56 16.16
N THR A 64 10.08 4.72 15.22
CA THR A 64 9.45 3.44 14.87
C THR A 64 10.43 2.30 15.04
N TYR A 65 10.01 1.29 15.78
CA TYR A 65 10.80 0.11 16.13
C TYR A 65 10.00 -1.16 15.83
N TYR A 66 10.70 -2.26 15.61
CA TYR A 66 10.10 -3.57 15.35
C TYR A 66 10.70 -4.61 16.30
N ARG A 67 9.85 -5.40 16.93
CA ARG A 67 10.26 -6.62 17.59
C ARG A 67 10.06 -7.79 16.64
N ALA A 68 11.15 -8.49 16.32
CA ALA A 68 11.11 -9.70 15.52
C ALA A 68 10.53 -10.87 16.34
N GLY A 69 9.80 -11.76 15.70
CA GLY A 69 9.50 -13.06 16.25
C GLY A 69 10.76 -13.92 16.25
N GLU A 70 10.82 -14.91 17.13
CA GLU A 70 11.85 -15.94 17.13
C GLU A 70 11.31 -17.18 16.42
N SER A 71 12.04 -17.66 15.42
CA SER A 71 11.78 -18.93 14.77
C SER A 71 12.94 -19.89 15.03
N SER A 72 12.75 -21.19 14.77
CA SER A 72 13.80 -22.19 14.85
C SER A 72 15.02 -21.91 13.95
N PHE A 73 14.88 -20.98 12.98
CA PHE A 73 15.92 -20.54 12.05
C PHE A 73 16.49 -19.15 12.38
N GLY A 74 16.17 -18.58 13.56
CA GLY A 74 16.63 -17.26 13.99
C GLY A 74 15.53 -16.19 13.98
N LYS A 75 15.95 -14.92 14.14
CA LYS A 75 15.02 -13.78 14.16
C LYS A 75 14.36 -13.60 12.79
N THR A 76 13.04 -13.61 12.77
CA THR A 76 12.27 -13.41 11.54
C THR A 76 12.44 -12.00 10.98
N LEU A 77 12.54 -11.90 9.64
CA LEU A 77 12.38 -10.62 8.95
C LEU A 77 10.94 -10.14 9.13
N PRO A 78 10.68 -8.80 9.10
CA PRO A 78 9.32 -8.29 9.18
C PRO A 78 8.44 -8.97 8.13
N ASN A 79 7.46 -9.74 8.59
CA ASN A 79 6.50 -10.41 7.73
C ASN A 79 5.73 -9.35 6.91
N PRO A 80 5.41 -9.58 5.62
CA PRO A 80 4.48 -8.74 4.84
C PRO A 80 3.16 -8.45 5.57
N ILE A 81 2.69 -9.37 6.43
CA ILE A 81 1.52 -9.18 7.31
C ILE A 81 1.78 -8.11 8.38
N ALA A 82 2.98 -8.06 8.97
CA ALA A 82 3.35 -7.01 9.92
C ALA A 82 3.49 -5.65 9.21
N LEU A 83 3.94 -5.64 7.95
CA LEU A 83 3.92 -4.46 7.09
C LEU A 83 2.49 -3.99 6.79
N ARG A 84 1.55 -4.92 6.58
CA ARG A 84 0.11 -4.62 6.45
C ARG A 84 -0.47 -4.02 7.73
N ALA A 85 -0.08 -4.52 8.90
CA ALA A 85 -0.50 -3.97 10.20
C ALA A 85 0.04 -2.55 10.45
N ILE A 86 1.20 -2.18 9.88
CA ILE A 86 1.70 -0.79 9.87
C ILE A 86 0.81 0.12 9.01
N SER A 87 0.34 -0.41 7.90
CA SER A 87 -0.51 0.28 6.95
C SER A 87 -1.93 0.48 7.49
N ALA A 88 -2.44 -0.47 8.28
CA ALA A 88 -3.79 -0.42 8.83
C ALA A 88 -4.04 0.77 9.77
N GLN A 89 -2.98 1.44 10.25
CA GLN A 89 -3.14 2.56 11.19
C GLN A 89 -3.34 3.93 10.56
N LYS A 90 -3.01 4.20 9.29
CA LYS A 90 -3.41 5.46 8.60
C LYS A 90 -3.22 5.55 7.07
N LYS A 91 -2.47 4.66 6.37
CA LYS A 91 -2.33 4.73 4.89
C LYS A 91 -2.09 3.34 4.32
N ALA A 92 -2.99 2.86 3.48
CA ALA A 92 -3.01 1.51 2.97
C ALA A 92 -1.82 1.20 2.02
N MET A 93 -1.32 -0.02 2.11
CA MET A 93 -0.47 -0.64 1.08
C MET A 93 -1.33 -1.60 0.26
N PHE A 94 -1.15 -1.57 -1.04
CA PHE A 94 -1.92 -2.37 -1.98
C PHE A 94 -1.00 -3.20 -2.87
N PRO A 95 -1.44 -4.36 -3.34
CA PRO A 95 -0.74 -5.10 -4.39
C PRO A 95 -0.53 -4.22 -5.64
N ALA A 96 0.63 -4.35 -6.28
CA ALA A 96 0.96 -3.63 -7.51
C ALA A 96 1.66 -4.56 -8.52
N GLY A 97 1.74 -4.15 -9.77
CA GLY A 97 2.44 -4.88 -10.82
C GLY A 97 1.98 -6.33 -10.96
N ILE A 98 2.92 -7.26 -10.95
CA ILE A 98 2.65 -8.70 -11.05
C ILE A 98 1.81 -9.19 -9.85
N SER A 99 2.04 -8.68 -8.64
CA SER A 99 1.24 -9.04 -7.47
C SER A 99 -0.24 -8.62 -7.62
N ALA A 100 -0.51 -7.46 -8.22
CA ALA A 100 -1.87 -7.02 -8.54
C ALA A 100 -2.49 -7.87 -9.64
N ALA A 101 -1.76 -8.14 -10.73
CA ALA A 101 -2.22 -8.98 -11.82
C ALA A 101 -2.54 -10.42 -11.36
N ASN A 102 -1.72 -10.98 -10.47
CA ASN A 102 -1.94 -12.29 -9.87
C ASN A 102 -3.21 -12.30 -9.00
N LEU A 103 -3.38 -11.30 -8.10
CA LEU A 103 -4.59 -11.15 -7.29
C LEU A 103 -5.86 -11.09 -8.15
N LEU A 104 -5.79 -10.44 -9.31
CA LEU A 104 -6.90 -10.31 -10.25
C LEU A 104 -7.04 -11.52 -11.19
N GLY A 105 -6.07 -12.45 -11.17
CA GLY A 105 -6.02 -13.65 -11.98
C GLY A 105 -5.70 -13.37 -13.46
N PHE A 106 -4.90 -12.37 -13.77
CA PHE A 106 -4.38 -12.09 -15.11
C PHE A 106 -3.05 -12.79 -15.40
N THR A 107 -2.38 -13.29 -14.38
CA THR A 107 -1.15 -14.06 -14.48
C THR A 107 -1.07 -15.10 -13.37
N THR A 108 -0.35 -16.18 -13.62
CA THR A 108 0.04 -17.18 -12.62
C THR A 108 1.48 -16.97 -12.15
N GLN A 109 2.20 -16.03 -12.73
CA GLN A 109 3.59 -15.75 -12.37
C GLN A 109 3.68 -15.27 -10.93
N ALA A 110 4.56 -15.90 -10.15
CA ALA A 110 5.01 -15.37 -8.88
C ALA A 110 6.19 -14.43 -9.15
N SER A 111 6.05 -13.16 -8.79
CA SER A 111 7.20 -12.25 -8.85
C SER A 111 8.26 -12.70 -7.85
N ALA A 112 9.50 -12.85 -8.27
CA ALA A 112 10.65 -13.09 -7.39
C ALA A 112 10.84 -11.94 -6.39
N ARG A 113 10.34 -10.74 -6.74
CA ARG A 113 10.25 -9.57 -5.86
C ARG A 113 8.78 -9.16 -5.78
N GLY A 114 8.22 -9.11 -4.57
CA GLY A 114 6.87 -8.59 -4.38
C GLY A 114 6.78 -7.14 -4.88
N GLU A 115 5.64 -6.74 -5.43
CA GLU A 115 5.36 -5.35 -5.78
C GLU A 115 4.18 -4.84 -4.95
N ALA A 116 4.34 -3.64 -4.38
CA ALA A 116 3.27 -2.97 -3.65
C ALA A 116 3.20 -1.48 -4.03
N SER A 117 2.05 -0.89 -3.83
CA SER A 117 1.83 0.55 -3.98
C SER A 117 1.33 1.17 -2.68
N THR A 118 1.65 2.45 -2.47
CA THR A 118 1.26 3.19 -1.27
C THR A 118 1.12 4.67 -1.55
N SER A 119 0.28 5.36 -0.77
CA SER A 119 0.16 6.81 -0.80
C SER A 119 1.30 7.53 -0.06
N TYR A 120 2.15 6.83 0.67
CA TYR A 120 3.32 7.45 1.31
C TYR A 120 4.32 7.99 0.27
N ALA A 121 4.96 9.12 0.60
CA ALA A 121 6.03 9.68 -0.22
C ALA A 121 7.30 8.81 -0.17
N SER A 122 7.55 8.17 0.97
CA SER A 122 8.64 7.21 1.15
C SER A 122 8.30 6.23 2.26
N LEU A 123 8.85 5.03 2.18
CA LEU A 123 8.81 4.03 3.25
C LEU A 123 10.24 3.67 3.64
N PRO A 124 10.50 3.41 4.92
CA PRO A 124 11.84 3.01 5.36
C PRO A 124 12.26 1.70 4.68
N ARG A 125 13.25 1.73 3.80
CA ARG A 125 13.75 0.54 3.08
C ARG A 125 14.17 -0.61 4.01
N LYS A 126 14.63 -0.27 5.23
CA LYS A 126 15.00 -1.25 6.26
C LYS A 126 13.81 -2.06 6.80
N LEU A 127 12.56 -1.56 6.59
CA LEU A 127 11.32 -2.26 6.94
C LEU A 127 10.92 -3.29 5.93
N ILE A 128 11.21 -2.99 4.67
CA ILE A 128 10.59 -3.61 3.51
C ILE A 128 11.49 -4.71 2.97
N GLY A 129 12.78 -4.65 3.30
CA GLY A 129 13.78 -5.53 2.69
C GLY A 129 14.08 -5.13 1.22
N PRO A 130 15.16 -5.66 0.63
CA PRO A 130 15.52 -5.41 -0.76
C PRO A 130 14.57 -6.11 -1.76
N GLU A 131 13.77 -7.06 -1.26
CA GLU A 131 12.92 -7.96 -2.03
C GLU A 131 11.60 -7.33 -2.50
N LEU A 132 11.20 -6.15 -1.99
CA LEU A 132 9.94 -5.52 -2.34
C LEU A 132 10.15 -4.23 -3.13
N VAL A 133 9.56 -4.17 -4.33
CA VAL A 133 9.45 -2.94 -5.13
C VAL A 133 8.23 -2.16 -4.66
N ILE A 134 8.43 -0.89 -4.30
CA ILE A 134 7.33 -0.04 -3.82
C ILE A 134 7.11 1.14 -4.75
N HIS A 135 5.88 1.24 -5.20
CA HIS A 135 5.38 2.39 -5.94
C HIS A 135 4.77 3.38 -4.95
N THR A 136 5.50 4.44 -4.63
CA THR A 136 5.08 5.51 -3.71
C THR A 136 4.19 6.54 -4.38
N ARG A 137 3.63 7.47 -3.57
CA ARG A 137 2.84 8.62 -4.03
C ARG A 137 1.57 8.24 -4.81
N ARG A 138 0.93 7.12 -4.46
CA ARG A 138 -0.43 6.89 -4.93
C ARG A 138 -1.37 7.94 -4.31
N PRO A 139 -2.47 8.30 -4.99
CA PRO A 139 -3.43 9.26 -4.45
C PRO A 139 -3.93 8.87 -3.05
N GLU A 140 -4.13 9.82 -2.17
CA GLU A 140 -4.67 9.57 -0.83
C GLU A 140 -6.08 8.98 -0.87
N ALA A 141 -6.84 9.29 -1.92
CA ALA A 141 -8.15 8.71 -2.18
C ALA A 141 -8.17 7.17 -2.23
N TRP A 142 -7.02 6.55 -2.53
CA TRP A 142 -6.91 5.08 -2.52
C TRP A 142 -7.06 4.48 -1.12
N ALA A 143 -6.87 5.25 -0.04
CA ALA A 143 -6.98 4.75 1.33
C ALA A 143 -8.34 4.10 1.65
N ASN A 144 -9.39 4.46 0.90
CA ASN A 144 -10.74 3.94 1.06
C ASN A 144 -11.08 2.77 0.11
N LEU A 145 -10.13 2.34 -0.73
CA LEU A 145 -10.32 1.23 -1.66
C LEU A 145 -9.99 -0.11 -0.98
N SER A 146 -10.66 -1.16 -1.43
CA SER A 146 -10.24 -2.53 -1.12
C SER A 146 -8.94 -2.89 -1.88
N GLU A 147 -8.27 -3.96 -1.47
CA GLU A 147 -7.08 -4.48 -2.17
C GLU A 147 -7.38 -4.76 -3.64
N THR A 148 -8.53 -5.36 -3.94
CA THR A 148 -8.96 -5.66 -5.32
C THR A 148 -9.19 -4.40 -6.14
N GLU A 149 -9.86 -3.40 -5.58
CA GLU A 149 -10.12 -2.13 -6.27
C GLU A 149 -8.82 -1.37 -6.58
N ALA A 150 -7.92 -1.31 -5.61
CA ALA A 150 -6.61 -0.71 -5.81
C ALA A 150 -5.75 -1.48 -6.82
N ALA A 151 -5.80 -2.82 -6.80
CA ALA A 151 -5.14 -3.67 -7.80
C ALA A 151 -5.69 -3.41 -9.21
N ILE A 152 -7.00 -3.23 -9.36
CA ILE A 152 -7.64 -2.86 -10.64
C ILE A 152 -7.08 -1.51 -11.14
N LEU A 153 -6.99 -0.49 -10.28
CA LEU A 153 -6.43 0.80 -10.70
C LEU A 153 -4.96 0.70 -11.06
N ASP A 154 -4.14 -0.05 -10.31
CA ASP A 154 -2.73 -0.26 -10.66
C ASP A 154 -2.60 -0.97 -12.00
N PHE A 155 -3.42 -1.97 -12.27
CA PHE A 155 -3.45 -2.70 -13.53
C PHE A 155 -3.87 -1.80 -14.70
N ILE A 156 -4.89 -0.96 -14.53
CA ILE A 156 -5.32 0.04 -15.52
C ILE A 156 -4.20 1.07 -15.76
N ARG A 157 -3.55 1.57 -14.72
CA ARG A 157 -2.42 2.51 -14.83
C ARG A 157 -1.28 1.98 -15.68
N ARG A 158 -1.07 0.66 -15.65
CA ARG A 158 -0.04 -0.03 -16.45
C ARG A 158 -0.52 -0.38 -17.87
N GLY A 159 -1.74 -0.05 -18.24
CA GLY A 159 -2.31 -0.43 -19.54
C GLY A 159 -2.46 -1.94 -19.72
N GLY A 160 -2.60 -2.69 -18.61
CA GLY A 160 -2.74 -4.14 -18.62
C GLY A 160 -1.47 -4.93 -18.98
N SER A 161 -0.30 -4.30 -18.97
CA SER A 161 0.97 -4.88 -19.43
C SER A 161 1.44 -6.11 -18.64
N THR A 162 0.86 -6.35 -17.47
CA THR A 162 1.18 -7.51 -16.61
C THR A 162 0.23 -8.69 -16.82
N SER A 163 -0.66 -8.63 -17.81
CA SER A 163 -1.53 -9.76 -18.19
C SER A 163 -0.79 -10.74 -19.10
N GLU A 164 -0.95 -12.04 -18.81
CA GLU A 164 -0.53 -13.13 -19.71
C GLU A 164 -1.68 -13.58 -20.64
N LEU A 165 -2.89 -13.07 -20.39
CA LEU A 165 -4.04 -13.37 -21.21
C LEU A 165 -4.00 -12.58 -22.53
N PRO A 166 -4.59 -13.10 -23.62
CA PRO A 166 -4.82 -12.33 -24.82
C PRO A 166 -5.59 -11.03 -24.52
N PRO A 167 -5.38 -9.96 -25.32
CA PRO A 167 -6.01 -8.66 -25.06
C PRO A 167 -7.52 -8.71 -24.83
N LEU A 168 -8.26 -9.44 -25.66
CA LEU A 168 -9.73 -9.55 -25.54
C LEU A 168 -10.15 -10.28 -24.26
N ASP A 169 -9.42 -11.30 -23.84
CA ASP A 169 -9.69 -12.05 -22.61
C ASP A 169 -9.36 -11.21 -21.38
N THR A 170 -8.27 -10.44 -21.45
CA THR A 170 -7.91 -9.45 -20.42
C THR A 170 -9.03 -8.42 -20.24
N ILE A 171 -9.55 -7.87 -21.33
CA ILE A 171 -10.63 -6.89 -21.33
C ILE A 171 -11.92 -7.51 -20.77
N ARG A 172 -12.27 -8.73 -21.20
CA ARG A 172 -13.46 -9.46 -20.72
C ARG A 172 -13.38 -9.66 -19.21
N ARG A 173 -12.29 -10.27 -18.73
CA ARG A 173 -12.09 -10.54 -17.33
C ARG A 173 -12.11 -9.26 -16.46
N LEU A 174 -11.50 -8.18 -16.94
CA LEU A 174 -11.55 -6.90 -16.22
C LEU A 174 -12.98 -6.33 -16.21
N SER A 175 -13.71 -6.43 -17.31
CA SER A 175 -15.13 -6.02 -17.38
C SER A 175 -15.98 -6.79 -16.36
N ASP A 176 -15.76 -8.10 -16.22
CA ASP A 176 -16.46 -8.94 -15.23
C ASP A 176 -16.17 -8.50 -13.80
N LEU A 177 -14.90 -8.17 -13.49
CA LEU A 177 -14.51 -7.63 -12.18
C LEU A 177 -15.18 -6.28 -11.90
N LEU A 178 -15.24 -5.40 -12.88
CA LEU A 178 -15.86 -4.08 -12.78
C LEU A 178 -17.39 -4.14 -12.67
N SER A 179 -18.03 -5.15 -13.26
CA SER A 179 -19.48 -5.37 -13.21
C SER A 179 -19.97 -5.84 -11.84
N LYS A 180 -19.07 -6.22 -10.91
CA LYS A 180 -19.47 -6.55 -9.54
C LYS A 180 -20.12 -5.35 -8.85
N PRO A 181 -21.14 -5.58 -8.00
CA PRO A 181 -21.86 -4.51 -7.33
C PRO A 181 -20.91 -3.48 -6.66
N LYS A 182 -21.14 -2.20 -6.92
CA LYS A 182 -20.43 -1.06 -6.36
C LYS A 182 -18.95 -0.91 -6.77
N THR A 183 -18.29 -1.91 -7.37
CA THR A 183 -16.85 -1.84 -7.71
C THR A 183 -16.58 -0.67 -8.66
N TYR A 184 -17.24 -0.62 -9.82
CA TYR A 184 -17.01 0.46 -10.77
C TYR A 184 -17.36 1.84 -10.19
N ALA A 185 -18.46 1.96 -9.45
CA ALA A 185 -18.86 3.21 -8.83
C ALA A 185 -17.83 3.75 -7.83
N ARG A 186 -17.18 2.87 -7.05
CA ARG A 186 -16.12 3.26 -6.12
C ARG A 186 -14.85 3.71 -6.85
N LEU A 187 -14.48 3.02 -7.92
CA LEU A 187 -13.33 3.41 -8.74
C LEU A 187 -13.58 4.76 -9.43
N LEU A 188 -14.80 4.97 -9.92
CA LEU A 188 -15.20 6.24 -10.50
C LEU A 188 -15.14 7.40 -9.48
N GLY A 189 -15.49 7.14 -8.21
CA GLY A 189 -15.39 8.11 -7.12
C GLY A 189 -13.96 8.61 -6.86
N VAL A 190 -12.93 7.83 -7.20
CA VAL A 190 -11.53 8.24 -7.06
C VAL A 190 -10.87 8.61 -8.38
N ALA A 191 -11.60 8.50 -9.50
CA ALA A 191 -11.05 8.68 -10.85
C ALA A 191 -10.42 10.06 -11.06
N ALA A 192 -10.95 11.12 -10.44
CA ALA A 192 -10.39 12.47 -10.54
C ALA A 192 -8.93 12.57 -10.07
N SER A 193 -8.51 11.69 -9.15
CA SER A 193 -7.13 11.60 -8.67
C SER A 193 -6.20 10.77 -9.55
N GLU A 194 -6.75 10.11 -10.58
CA GLU A 194 -5.99 9.26 -11.48
C GLU A 194 -5.37 10.05 -12.65
N PRO A 195 -4.23 9.56 -13.20
CA PRO A 195 -3.68 10.14 -14.43
C PRO A 195 -4.69 10.14 -15.58
N PRO A 196 -4.62 11.11 -16.51
CA PRO A 196 -5.56 11.20 -17.63
C PRO A 196 -5.71 9.89 -18.43
N ARG A 197 -4.60 9.19 -18.69
CA ARG A 197 -4.62 7.87 -19.36
C ARG A 197 -5.49 6.86 -18.61
N ALA A 198 -5.34 6.76 -17.29
CA ALA A 198 -6.11 5.80 -16.48
C ALA A 198 -7.59 6.17 -16.44
N ARG A 199 -7.91 7.47 -16.39
CA ARG A 199 -9.29 7.97 -16.51
C ARG A 199 -9.93 7.61 -17.85
N ALA A 200 -9.19 7.77 -18.94
CA ALA A 200 -9.67 7.43 -20.28
C ALA A 200 -9.93 5.91 -20.42
N ILE A 201 -9.02 5.05 -19.94
CA ILE A 201 -9.23 3.59 -19.96
C ILE A 201 -10.41 3.21 -19.06
N LEU A 202 -10.53 3.79 -17.87
CA LEU A 202 -11.65 3.53 -16.95
C LEU A 202 -12.99 3.93 -17.58
N GLY A 203 -13.02 5.06 -18.30
CA GLY A 203 -14.22 5.50 -19.03
C GLY A 203 -14.61 4.55 -20.14
N ALA A 204 -13.65 4.11 -20.98
CA ALA A 204 -13.89 3.12 -22.03
C ALA A 204 -14.42 1.80 -21.50
N LEU A 205 -13.87 1.31 -20.39
CA LEU A 205 -14.35 0.12 -19.68
C LEU A 205 -15.75 0.34 -19.10
N GLY A 206 -16.03 1.52 -18.53
CA GLY A 206 -17.34 1.88 -18.01
C GLY A 206 -18.43 1.87 -19.06
N GLU A 207 -18.16 2.41 -20.25
CA GLU A 207 -19.07 2.37 -21.37
C GLU A 207 -19.36 0.92 -21.82
N ARG A 208 -18.32 0.08 -21.87
CA ARG A 208 -18.44 -1.34 -22.19
C ARG A 208 -19.35 -2.14 -21.23
N ILE A 209 -19.31 -1.82 -19.93
CA ILE A 209 -20.16 -2.48 -18.92
C ILE A 209 -21.52 -1.81 -18.73
N GLY A 210 -21.87 -0.81 -19.54
CA GLY A 210 -23.14 -0.10 -19.45
C GLY A 210 -23.29 0.80 -18.23
N ALA A 211 -22.19 1.41 -17.76
CA ALA A 211 -22.22 2.34 -16.65
C ALA A 211 -23.01 3.63 -16.99
N ASP A 212 -23.36 4.38 -15.95
CA ASP A 212 -24.15 5.60 -16.05
C ASP A 212 -23.55 6.62 -17.04
N ARG A 213 -24.32 6.95 -18.08
CA ARG A 213 -23.87 7.83 -19.19
C ARG A 213 -23.52 9.25 -18.72
N LYS A 214 -24.22 9.77 -17.71
CA LYS A 214 -23.96 11.11 -17.18
C LYS A 214 -22.58 11.15 -16.50
N LYS A 215 -22.31 10.16 -15.65
CA LYS A 215 -21.01 10.03 -14.98
C LYS A 215 -19.87 9.80 -15.97
N LEU A 216 -20.10 9.05 -17.03
CA LEU A 216 -19.11 8.86 -18.09
C LEU A 216 -18.84 10.16 -18.86
N ALA A 217 -19.87 10.96 -19.14
CA ALA A 217 -19.70 12.27 -19.75
C ALA A 217 -18.91 13.23 -18.84
N GLU A 218 -19.22 13.23 -17.54
CA GLU A 218 -18.47 14.00 -16.53
C GLU A 218 -16.98 13.58 -16.51
N LEU A 219 -16.70 12.26 -16.51
CA LEU A 219 -15.33 11.75 -16.55
C LEU A 219 -14.62 12.17 -17.84
N ARG A 220 -15.30 12.05 -19.01
CA ARG A 220 -14.74 12.46 -20.31
C ARG A 220 -14.42 13.95 -20.34
N ALA A 221 -15.24 14.79 -19.76
CA ALA A 221 -15.02 16.24 -19.69
C ALA A 221 -13.74 16.62 -18.89
N THR A 222 -13.23 15.71 -18.04
CA THR A 222 -11.96 15.93 -17.34
C THR A 222 -10.71 15.66 -18.21
N LEU A 223 -10.87 15.13 -19.41
CA LEU A 223 -9.77 14.83 -20.32
C LEU A 223 -9.53 16.00 -21.29
N ASN A 224 -8.26 16.34 -21.52
CA ASN A 224 -7.93 17.30 -22.57
C ASN A 224 -8.24 16.68 -23.94
N PRO A 225 -9.13 17.28 -24.76
CA PRO A 225 -9.59 16.69 -26.01
C PRO A 225 -8.48 16.50 -27.07
N LEU A 226 -7.40 17.26 -26.98
CA LEU A 226 -6.25 17.15 -27.87
C LEU A 226 -5.26 16.03 -27.50
N SER A 227 -5.40 15.46 -26.30
CA SER A 227 -4.51 14.40 -25.83
C SER A 227 -4.87 13.06 -26.46
N LYS A 228 -3.85 12.24 -26.71
CA LYS A 228 -3.98 10.83 -27.11
C LYS A 228 -3.16 9.97 -26.17
N PHE A 229 -3.72 8.86 -25.73
CA PHE A 229 -3.14 7.99 -24.73
C PHE A 229 -2.80 6.61 -25.29
N ASP A 230 -1.68 6.05 -24.86
CA ASP A 230 -1.35 4.65 -25.08
C ASP A 230 -2.20 3.79 -24.14
N PHE A 231 -3.12 3.01 -24.66
CA PHE A 231 -4.02 2.16 -23.88
C PHE A 231 -3.44 0.79 -23.57
N GLY A 232 -2.26 0.44 -24.10
CA GLY A 232 -1.69 -0.90 -23.97
C GLY A 232 -2.67 -1.95 -24.49
N VAL A 233 -2.93 -3.03 -23.73
CA VAL A 233 -3.86 -4.09 -24.16
C VAL A 233 -5.30 -3.60 -24.37
N PHE A 234 -5.69 -2.51 -23.70
CA PHE A 234 -7.04 -1.94 -23.82
C PHE A 234 -7.28 -1.22 -25.13
N ALA A 235 -6.26 -1.01 -25.97
CA ALA A 235 -6.43 -0.48 -27.32
C ALA A 235 -7.28 -1.41 -28.22
N ALA A 236 -7.40 -2.69 -27.85
CA ALA A 236 -8.26 -3.66 -28.54
C ALA A 236 -9.76 -3.46 -28.26
N MET A 237 -10.18 -2.54 -27.38
CA MET A 237 -11.58 -2.21 -27.20
C MET A 237 -12.12 -1.45 -28.41
N PRO A 238 -13.34 -1.80 -28.93
CA PRO A 238 -13.93 -1.11 -30.10
C PRO A 238 -14.09 0.40 -29.88
N ASN A 239 -14.40 0.83 -28.65
CA ASN A 239 -14.62 2.22 -28.26
C ASN A 239 -13.35 2.93 -27.73
N ALA A 240 -12.18 2.31 -27.86
CA ALA A 240 -10.93 2.89 -27.33
C ALA A 240 -10.63 4.27 -27.94
N ARG A 241 -10.90 4.44 -29.26
CA ARG A 241 -10.67 5.71 -29.97
C ARG A 241 -11.54 6.84 -29.48
N ASP A 242 -12.79 6.54 -29.08
CA ASP A 242 -13.73 7.51 -28.53
C ASP A 242 -13.27 8.05 -27.18
N TRP A 243 -12.42 7.28 -26.50
CA TRP A 243 -11.72 7.64 -25.25
C TRP A 243 -10.27 8.04 -25.46
N GLN A 244 -9.93 8.54 -26.66
CA GLN A 244 -8.62 9.13 -26.96
C GLN A 244 -7.45 8.13 -26.97
N ALA A 245 -7.69 6.85 -27.24
CA ALA A 245 -6.62 5.91 -27.51
C ALA A 245 -5.83 6.34 -28.77
N LYS A 246 -4.49 6.20 -28.71
CA LYS A 246 -3.65 6.30 -29.93
C LYS A 246 -4.09 5.23 -30.92
N GLY A 247 -4.08 5.57 -32.21
CA GLY A 247 -4.23 4.58 -33.26
C GLY A 247 -3.14 3.50 -33.14
N ALA A 248 -3.48 2.26 -33.50
CA ALA A 248 -2.46 1.24 -33.68
C ALA A 248 -1.48 1.73 -34.79
N ARG A 249 -0.18 1.61 -34.49
CA ARG A 249 0.86 1.81 -35.52
C ARG A 249 0.90 0.63 -36.44
#